data_c5b336475c1fb31cbd50762eacef8842
#
_entry.id   c5b336475c1fb31cbd50762eacef8842
#
_cell.length_a   1.000
_cell.length_b   1.000
_cell.length_c   1.000
_cell.angle_alpha   90.00
_cell.angle_beta   90.00
_cell.angle_gamma   90.00
#
_symmetry.space_group_name_H-M   'P 1'
#
loop_
_entity.id
_entity.type
_entity.pdbx_description
1 polymer ?
#
loop_
_entity_poly.entity_id
_entity_poly.type
_entity_poly.pdbx_seq_one_letter_code
_entity_poly.pdbx_strand_id
1 'polypeptide(L)'
;NEDVLRLRAASNMDLRDDEVGPLQLRTPCAPHIAARLEGRTISRDSLLAAVRGVAARADIAFVEGVGGFRVPLVPGWDTADLAVDLGLPVVLVVGLRLGCINHALLTAEAVRARGLPLAGWVANTVDAAMPHGADNLEALEAGLRAPFLGHVPRLSDPHPAAIAAHLPNALALLLAQQAA
;
A
#
# COMPACT_ATOMS: atom_id res chain seq x y z
N ASN A 1 -9.44 -13.53 -6.54
CA ASN A 1 -9.08 -12.11 -6.59
C ASN A 1 -7.74 -11.97 -7.29
N GLU A 2 -7.66 -11.10 -8.32
CA GLU A 2 -6.45 -10.94 -9.14
C GLU A 2 -5.28 -10.38 -8.32
N ASP A 3 -5.53 -9.44 -7.41
CA ASP A 3 -4.49 -8.85 -6.55
C ASP A 3 -3.84 -9.91 -5.65
N VAL A 4 -4.64 -10.83 -5.08
CA VAL A 4 -4.11 -11.95 -4.27
C VAL A 4 -3.20 -12.85 -5.10
N LEU A 5 -3.56 -13.13 -6.34
CA LEU A 5 -2.73 -13.95 -7.24
C LEU A 5 -1.42 -13.25 -7.59
N ARG A 6 -1.46 -11.94 -7.85
CA ARG A 6 -0.28 -11.11 -8.14
C ARG A 6 0.64 -10.99 -6.94
N LEU A 7 0.10 -10.71 -5.75
CA LEU A 7 0.87 -10.63 -4.50
C LEU A 7 1.52 -11.97 -4.18
N ARG A 8 0.79 -13.09 -4.32
CA ARG A 8 1.34 -14.42 -4.14
C ARG A 8 2.47 -14.72 -5.12
N ALA A 9 2.29 -14.37 -6.41
CA ALA A 9 3.33 -14.57 -7.43
C ALA A 9 4.57 -13.69 -7.22
N ALA A 10 4.43 -12.54 -6.57
CA ALA A 10 5.54 -11.66 -6.23
C ALA A 10 6.26 -12.07 -4.93
N SER A 11 5.65 -12.92 -4.11
CA SER A 11 6.28 -13.46 -2.90
C SER A 11 7.31 -14.55 -3.25
N ASN A 12 8.40 -14.61 -2.49
CA ASN A 12 9.34 -15.72 -2.51
C ASN A 12 8.98 -16.84 -1.51
N MET A 13 7.84 -16.72 -0.84
CA MET A 13 7.30 -17.72 0.07
C MET A 13 6.22 -18.55 -0.60
N ASP A 14 6.11 -19.82 -0.23
CA ASP A 14 4.96 -20.65 -0.62
C ASP A 14 3.77 -20.32 0.29
N LEU A 15 2.91 -19.41 -0.21
CA LEU A 15 1.72 -18.93 0.49
C LEU A 15 0.45 -19.39 -0.23
N ARG A 16 -0.56 -19.76 0.56
CA ARG A 16 -1.91 -20.01 0.04
C ARG A 16 -2.65 -18.69 -0.21
N ASP A 17 -3.68 -18.73 -1.05
CA ASP A 17 -4.50 -17.55 -1.36
C ASP A 17 -5.20 -16.96 -0.12
N ASP A 18 -5.57 -17.79 0.84
CA ASP A 18 -6.21 -17.38 2.09
C ASP A 18 -5.20 -16.78 3.10
N GLU A 19 -3.92 -17.07 2.97
CA GLU A 19 -2.84 -16.43 3.75
C GLU A 19 -2.50 -15.05 3.20
N VAL A 20 -2.48 -14.90 1.86
CA VAL A 20 -2.22 -13.62 1.19
C VAL A 20 -3.42 -12.67 1.29
N GLY A 21 -4.64 -13.20 1.08
CA GLY A 21 -5.89 -12.45 1.16
C GLY A 21 -6.87 -13.10 2.13
N PRO A 22 -6.75 -12.86 3.45
CA PRO A 22 -7.57 -13.53 4.45
C PRO A 22 -9.06 -13.20 4.36
N LEU A 23 -9.40 -12.08 3.74
CA LEU A 23 -10.77 -11.71 3.45
C LEU A 23 -10.89 -11.23 2.00
N GLN A 24 -11.36 -12.09 1.14
CA GLN A 24 -11.59 -11.77 -0.27
C GLN A 24 -13.09 -11.54 -0.49
N LEU A 25 -13.45 -10.33 -0.91
CA LEU A 25 -14.80 -9.93 -1.26
C LEU A 25 -14.92 -9.85 -2.80
N ARG A 26 -16.08 -10.26 -3.34
CA ARG A 26 -16.33 -10.33 -4.78
C ARG A 26 -16.90 -9.04 -5.36
N THR A 27 -17.68 -8.34 -4.55
CA THR A 27 -18.37 -7.12 -4.98
C THR A 27 -17.38 -5.95 -5.04
N PRO A 28 -17.18 -5.29 -6.21
CA PRO A 28 -16.20 -4.22 -6.38
C PRO A 28 -16.72 -2.90 -5.80
N CYS A 29 -16.69 -2.76 -4.48
CA CYS A 29 -17.05 -1.55 -3.74
C CYS A 29 -16.30 -1.49 -2.40
N ALA A 30 -16.61 -0.49 -1.57
CA ALA A 30 -15.96 -0.36 -0.26
C ALA A 30 -16.16 -1.63 0.61
N PRO A 31 -15.11 -2.08 1.34
CA PRO A 31 -15.10 -3.38 2.02
C PRO A 31 -16.31 -3.64 2.93
N HIS A 32 -16.71 -2.66 3.75
CA HIS A 32 -17.85 -2.77 4.65
C HIS A 32 -19.19 -2.94 3.90
N ILE A 33 -19.30 -2.35 2.69
CA ILE A 33 -20.48 -2.49 1.83
C ILE A 33 -20.48 -3.90 1.20
N ALA A 34 -19.34 -4.29 0.62
CA ALA A 34 -19.18 -5.61 -0.01
C ALA A 34 -19.46 -6.74 0.99
N ALA A 35 -18.87 -6.66 2.19
CA ALA A 35 -19.10 -7.64 3.24
C ALA A 35 -20.59 -7.77 3.62
N ARG A 36 -21.26 -6.63 3.79
CA ARG A 36 -22.71 -6.62 4.05
C ARG A 36 -23.53 -7.26 2.93
N LEU A 37 -23.22 -6.93 1.66
CA LEU A 37 -23.91 -7.49 0.50
C LEU A 37 -23.69 -9.00 0.36
N GLU A 38 -22.53 -9.48 0.77
CA GLU A 38 -22.15 -10.90 0.69
C GLU A 38 -22.48 -11.70 1.97
N GLY A 39 -23.10 -11.07 2.97
CA GLY A 39 -23.40 -11.71 4.26
C GLY A 39 -22.15 -12.14 5.03
N ARG A 40 -21.02 -11.45 4.82
CA ARG A 40 -19.73 -11.73 5.46
C ARG A 40 -19.43 -10.72 6.56
N THR A 41 -18.67 -11.16 7.55
CA THR A 41 -18.20 -10.29 8.64
C THR A 41 -16.71 -9.98 8.45
N ILE A 42 -16.36 -8.71 8.62
CA ILE A 42 -14.96 -8.27 8.74
C ILE A 42 -14.60 -8.34 10.22
N SER A 43 -13.64 -9.20 10.57
CA SER A 43 -13.14 -9.36 11.94
C SER A 43 -11.76 -8.73 12.07
N ARG A 44 -11.63 -7.71 12.94
CA ARG A 44 -10.36 -7.07 13.28
C ARG A 44 -9.32 -8.10 13.73
N ASP A 45 -9.68 -8.93 14.70
CA ASP A 45 -8.76 -9.89 15.30
C ASP A 45 -8.29 -10.94 14.30
N SER A 46 -9.20 -11.39 13.42
CA SER A 46 -8.85 -12.36 12.37
C SER A 46 -7.89 -11.77 11.34
N LEU A 47 -8.11 -10.51 10.93
CA LEU A 47 -7.20 -9.83 9.98
C LEU A 47 -5.81 -9.61 10.60
N LEU A 48 -5.75 -9.13 11.84
CA LEU A 48 -4.48 -8.94 12.55
C LEU A 48 -3.74 -10.25 12.75
N ALA A 49 -4.43 -11.32 13.15
CA ALA A 49 -3.84 -12.64 13.33
C ALA A 49 -3.28 -13.19 12.00
N ALA A 50 -4.01 -13.04 10.90
CA ALA A 50 -3.57 -13.50 9.59
C ALA A 50 -2.28 -12.78 9.15
N VAL A 51 -2.25 -11.44 9.22
CA VAL A 51 -1.06 -10.65 8.86
C VAL A 51 0.13 -11.03 9.72
N ARG A 52 -0.03 -11.09 11.04
CA ARG A 52 1.03 -11.45 11.98
C ARG A 52 1.54 -12.88 11.76
N GLY A 53 0.64 -13.80 11.42
CA GLY A 53 1.01 -15.18 11.13
C GLY A 53 1.89 -15.34 9.89
N VAL A 54 1.68 -14.54 8.85
CA VAL A 54 2.55 -14.50 7.67
C VAL A 54 3.85 -13.76 7.99
N ALA A 55 3.78 -12.59 8.63
CA ALA A 55 4.92 -11.78 8.97
C ALA A 55 5.93 -12.51 9.87
N ALA A 56 5.47 -13.34 10.80
CA ALA A 56 6.33 -14.13 11.68
C ALA A 56 7.20 -15.18 10.95
N ARG A 57 6.92 -15.47 9.68
CA ARG A 57 7.64 -16.44 8.85
C ARG A 57 8.49 -15.80 7.76
N ALA A 58 8.47 -14.46 7.67
CA ALA A 58 9.14 -13.71 6.62
C ALA A 58 10.20 -12.78 7.19
N ASP A 59 11.29 -12.57 6.46
CA ASP A 59 12.27 -11.54 6.80
C ASP A 59 11.67 -10.13 6.62
N ILE A 60 10.83 -9.97 5.60
CA ILE A 60 10.10 -8.74 5.30
C ILE A 60 8.68 -9.11 4.86
N ALA A 61 7.69 -8.44 5.44
CA ALA A 61 6.28 -8.57 5.04
C ALA A 61 5.73 -7.23 4.57
N PHE A 62 5.05 -7.24 3.42
CA PHE A 62 4.30 -6.11 2.91
C PHE A 62 2.81 -6.34 3.13
N VAL A 63 2.12 -5.31 3.61
CA VAL A 63 0.67 -5.31 3.77
C VAL A 63 0.08 -4.25 2.86
N GLU A 64 -0.72 -4.69 1.89
CA GLU A 64 -1.43 -3.77 0.99
C GLU A 64 -2.83 -3.47 1.54
N GLY A 65 -3.17 -2.18 1.63
CA GLY A 65 -4.52 -1.73 1.94
C GLY A 65 -5.42 -1.77 0.71
N VAL A 66 -6.73 -1.66 0.93
CA VAL A 66 -7.74 -1.59 -0.14
C VAL A 66 -8.24 -0.17 -0.33
N GLY A 67 -8.14 0.36 -1.54
CA GLY A 67 -8.56 1.72 -1.88
C GLY A 67 -7.53 2.76 -1.45
N GLY A 68 -7.69 3.35 -0.27
CA GLY A 68 -6.77 4.36 0.27
C GLY A 68 -6.47 4.15 1.74
N PHE A 69 -5.80 5.14 2.37
CA PHE A 69 -5.39 5.06 3.77
C PHE A 69 -6.58 5.10 4.75
N ARG A 70 -7.68 5.79 4.39
CA ARG A 70 -8.88 5.94 5.23
C ARG A 70 -10.08 5.27 4.56
N VAL A 71 -10.22 3.95 4.71
CA VAL A 71 -11.34 3.17 4.14
C VAL A 71 -12.08 2.43 5.25
N PRO A 72 -13.38 2.66 5.44
CA PRO A 72 -14.16 1.98 6.48
C PRO A 72 -14.15 0.45 6.31
N LEU A 73 -13.86 -0.26 7.39
CA LEU A 73 -13.92 -1.72 7.47
C LEU A 73 -15.13 -2.17 8.28
N VAL A 74 -15.27 -1.65 9.48
CA VAL A 74 -16.44 -1.83 10.36
C VAL A 74 -16.73 -0.51 11.09
N PRO A 75 -17.88 -0.32 11.74
CA PRO A 75 -18.14 0.87 12.53
C PRO A 75 -17.02 1.14 13.55
N GLY A 76 -16.42 2.34 13.49
CA GLY A 76 -15.36 2.79 14.38
C GLY A 76 -13.97 2.24 14.10
N TRP A 77 -13.75 1.50 12.99
CA TRP A 77 -12.45 0.95 12.62
C TRP A 77 -12.27 0.96 11.09
N ASP A 78 -11.18 1.55 10.62
CA ASP A 78 -10.85 1.72 9.20
C ASP A 78 -9.44 1.16 8.87
N THR A 79 -9.02 1.28 7.62
CA THR A 79 -7.69 0.82 7.17
C THR A 79 -6.54 1.56 7.85
N ALA A 80 -6.73 2.82 8.27
CA ALA A 80 -5.72 3.54 9.04
C ALA A 80 -5.61 2.99 10.48
N ASP A 81 -6.73 2.60 11.08
CA ASP A 81 -6.72 1.93 12.39
C ASP A 81 -6.03 0.55 12.28
N LEU A 82 -6.27 -0.19 11.19
CA LEU A 82 -5.53 -1.43 10.91
C LEU A 82 -4.03 -1.18 10.82
N ALA A 83 -3.60 -0.14 10.12
CA ALA A 83 -2.18 0.21 10.02
C ALA A 83 -1.57 0.55 11.39
N VAL A 84 -2.30 1.26 12.25
CA VAL A 84 -1.90 1.55 13.63
C VAL A 84 -1.79 0.27 14.47
N ASP A 85 -2.77 -0.63 14.38
CA ASP A 85 -2.77 -1.91 15.08
C ASP A 85 -1.62 -2.83 14.68
N LEU A 86 -1.16 -2.72 13.43
CA LEU A 86 -0.01 -3.45 12.93
C LEU A 86 1.32 -2.80 13.34
N GLY A 87 1.33 -1.47 13.55
CA GLY A 87 2.52 -0.72 13.95
C GLY A 87 3.63 -0.67 12.86
N LEU A 88 3.27 -0.90 11.60
CA LEU A 88 4.23 -0.98 10.50
C LEU A 88 4.50 0.41 9.90
N PRO A 89 5.74 0.67 9.44
CA PRO A 89 6.05 1.86 8.65
C PRO A 89 5.25 1.88 7.35
N VAL A 90 4.83 3.06 6.91
CA VAL A 90 3.99 3.21 5.71
C VAL A 90 4.85 3.62 4.51
N VAL A 91 4.69 2.94 3.40
CA VAL A 91 5.15 3.38 2.08
C VAL A 91 3.95 3.89 1.29
N LEU A 92 4.02 5.15 0.84
CA LEU A 92 2.95 5.78 0.07
C LEU A 92 3.20 5.61 -1.43
N VAL A 93 2.27 4.99 -2.14
CA VAL A 93 2.29 4.93 -3.60
C VAL A 93 1.38 6.03 -4.15
N VAL A 94 1.97 6.99 -4.86
CA VAL A 94 1.28 8.16 -5.43
C VAL A 94 1.01 7.93 -6.90
N GLY A 95 -0.25 7.76 -7.28
CA GLY A 95 -0.66 7.70 -8.68
C GLY A 95 -0.60 9.08 -9.32
N LEU A 96 0.33 9.28 -10.25
CA LEU A 96 0.52 10.56 -10.95
C LEU A 96 -0.64 10.82 -11.91
N ARG A 97 -1.47 11.77 -11.53
CA ARG A 97 -2.62 12.32 -12.27
C ARG A 97 -3.00 13.66 -11.64
N LEU A 98 -3.82 14.45 -12.32
CA LEU A 98 -4.31 15.71 -11.77
C LEU A 98 -4.97 15.50 -10.38
N GLY A 99 -4.56 16.29 -9.39
CA GLY A 99 -4.98 16.18 -8.00
C GLY A 99 -4.09 15.29 -7.11
N CYS A 100 -3.07 14.62 -7.66
CA CYS A 100 -2.20 13.72 -6.90
C CYS A 100 -1.45 14.41 -5.76
N ILE A 101 -1.02 15.67 -5.93
CA ILE A 101 -0.34 16.45 -4.88
C ILE A 101 -1.24 16.56 -3.65
N ASN A 102 -2.49 17.03 -3.84
CA ASN A 102 -3.42 17.18 -2.74
C ASN A 102 -3.70 15.83 -2.05
N HIS A 103 -3.96 14.76 -2.80
CA HIS A 103 -4.21 13.44 -2.23
C HIS A 103 -3.01 12.90 -1.45
N ALA A 104 -1.81 13.07 -1.97
CA ALA A 104 -0.59 12.59 -1.34
C ALA A 104 -0.30 13.35 -0.03
N LEU A 105 -0.41 14.68 -0.04
CA LEU A 105 -0.18 15.50 1.15
C LEU A 105 -1.19 15.21 2.26
N LEU A 106 -2.48 15.15 1.94
CA LEU A 106 -3.52 14.79 2.91
C LEU A 106 -3.31 13.38 3.47
N THR A 107 -2.89 12.42 2.64
CA THR A 107 -2.59 11.06 3.10
C THR A 107 -1.38 11.05 4.03
N ALA A 108 -0.31 11.76 3.67
CA ALA A 108 0.89 11.87 4.51
C ALA A 108 0.60 12.53 5.87
N GLU A 109 -0.25 13.57 5.90
CA GLU A 109 -0.73 14.18 7.13
C GLU A 109 -1.53 13.17 7.98
N ALA A 110 -2.44 12.43 7.36
CA ALA A 110 -3.24 11.42 8.06
C ALA A 110 -2.37 10.29 8.65
N VAL A 111 -1.35 9.83 7.92
CA VAL A 111 -0.39 8.82 8.40
C VAL A 111 0.35 9.34 9.65
N ARG A 112 0.90 10.55 9.58
CA ARG A 112 1.64 11.16 10.69
C ARG A 112 0.75 11.47 11.90
N ALA A 113 -0.47 11.95 11.67
CA ALA A 113 -1.44 12.21 12.72
C ALA A 113 -1.84 10.94 13.51
N ARG A 114 -1.66 9.76 12.90
CA ARG A 114 -1.86 8.45 13.56
C ARG A 114 -0.60 7.93 14.24
N GLY A 115 0.49 8.71 14.29
CA GLY A 115 1.77 8.31 14.90
C GLY A 115 2.56 7.29 14.07
N LEU A 116 2.20 7.06 12.80
CA LEU A 116 2.90 6.12 11.93
C LEU A 116 4.05 6.82 11.19
N PRO A 117 5.21 6.17 11.06
CA PRO A 117 6.29 6.69 10.23
C PRO A 117 5.93 6.54 8.75
N LEU A 118 6.09 7.62 7.98
CA LEU A 118 6.09 7.57 6.52
C LEU A 118 7.51 7.22 6.07
N ALA A 119 7.75 5.93 5.83
CA ALA A 119 9.08 5.39 5.55
C ALA A 119 9.62 5.83 4.17
N GLY A 120 8.73 6.07 3.23
CA GLY A 120 9.08 6.56 1.90
C GLY A 120 7.86 6.64 1.00
N TRP A 121 8.09 7.06 -0.25
CA TRP A 121 7.02 7.13 -1.24
C TRP A 121 7.53 6.78 -2.65
N VAL A 122 6.61 6.28 -3.46
CA VAL A 122 6.82 5.88 -4.86
C VAL A 122 5.89 6.71 -5.73
N ALA A 123 6.42 7.27 -6.82
CA ALA A 123 5.62 7.85 -7.90
C ALA A 123 5.24 6.75 -8.90
N ASN A 124 3.96 6.63 -9.22
CA ASN A 124 3.46 5.68 -10.21
C ASN A 124 2.66 6.40 -11.30
N THR A 125 3.10 6.37 -12.54
CA THR A 125 2.41 7.02 -13.65
C THR A 125 1.14 6.26 -14.01
N VAL A 126 -0.01 6.78 -13.59
CA VAL A 126 -1.35 6.24 -13.95
C VAL A 126 -1.96 6.98 -15.15
N ASP A 127 -1.62 8.26 -15.32
CA ASP A 127 -1.99 9.07 -16.48
C ASP A 127 -0.73 9.47 -17.25
N ALA A 128 -0.47 8.79 -18.37
CA ALA A 128 0.69 9.06 -19.22
C ALA A 128 0.61 10.41 -19.97
N ALA A 129 -0.58 11.00 -20.08
CA ALA A 129 -0.82 12.28 -20.74
C ALA A 129 -0.81 13.48 -19.76
N MET A 130 -0.57 13.23 -18.47
CA MET A 130 -0.56 14.27 -17.45
C MET A 130 0.52 15.34 -17.79
N PRO A 131 0.12 16.61 -18.02
CA PRO A 131 1.07 17.69 -18.25
C PRO A 131 1.86 18.00 -16.97
N HIS A 132 3.05 18.58 -17.13
CA HIS A 132 3.89 19.05 -16.01
C HIS A 132 4.24 17.94 -15.00
N GLY A 133 4.49 16.72 -15.47
CA GLY A 133 4.82 15.58 -14.59
C GLY A 133 6.05 15.83 -13.72
N ALA A 134 7.10 16.45 -14.27
CA ALA A 134 8.31 16.79 -13.52
C ALA A 134 8.04 17.81 -12.41
N ASP A 135 7.26 18.86 -12.69
CA ASP A 135 6.90 19.90 -11.71
C ASP A 135 6.06 19.30 -10.56
N ASN A 136 5.18 18.33 -10.88
CA ASN A 136 4.40 17.62 -9.87
C ASN A 136 5.28 16.72 -8.99
N LEU A 137 6.30 16.06 -9.57
CA LEU A 137 7.25 15.26 -8.79
C LEU A 137 8.04 16.15 -7.82
N GLU A 138 8.56 17.29 -8.28
CA GLU A 138 9.28 18.25 -7.45
C GLU A 138 8.41 18.76 -6.29
N ALA A 139 7.14 19.10 -6.56
CA ALA A 139 6.20 19.54 -5.54
C ALA A 139 5.89 18.43 -4.51
N LEU A 140 5.77 17.18 -4.95
CA LEU A 140 5.58 16.02 -4.08
C LEU A 140 6.81 15.76 -3.22
N GLU A 141 8.01 15.84 -3.79
CA GLU A 141 9.28 15.64 -3.08
C GLU A 141 9.46 16.68 -1.96
N ALA A 142 9.20 17.96 -2.28
CA ALA A 142 9.24 19.04 -1.31
C ALA A 142 8.17 18.91 -0.20
N GLY A 143 6.95 18.50 -0.59
CA GLY A 143 5.78 18.47 0.31
C GLY A 143 5.72 17.23 1.21
N LEU A 144 6.06 16.06 0.71
CA LEU A 144 5.94 14.79 1.44
C LEU A 144 6.96 14.64 2.57
N ARG A 145 8.15 15.25 2.44
CA ARG A 145 9.22 15.18 3.47
C ARG A 145 9.48 13.74 3.92
N ALA A 146 9.59 12.84 2.96
CA ALA A 146 9.87 11.42 3.15
C ALA A 146 10.79 10.94 2.02
N PRO A 147 11.57 9.88 2.20
CA PRO A 147 12.45 9.35 1.17
C PRO A 147 11.71 9.03 -0.14
N PHE A 148 12.20 9.56 -1.25
CA PHE A 148 11.73 9.19 -2.58
C PHE A 148 12.36 7.86 -2.99
N LEU A 149 11.55 6.83 -3.23
CA LEU A 149 12.01 5.47 -3.51
C LEU A 149 12.19 5.21 -5.00
N GLY A 150 11.50 5.94 -5.84
CA GLY A 150 11.62 5.87 -7.29
C GLY A 150 10.33 6.23 -8.03
N HIS A 151 10.44 6.29 -9.36
CA HIS A 151 9.34 6.61 -10.26
C HIS A 151 9.10 5.46 -11.23
N VAL A 152 7.93 4.85 -11.15
CA VAL A 152 7.48 3.82 -12.08
C VAL A 152 6.71 4.49 -13.22
N PRO A 153 7.24 4.49 -14.46
CA PRO A 153 6.54 5.01 -15.61
C PRO A 153 5.41 4.05 -16.05
N ARG A 154 4.63 4.46 -17.04
CA ARG A 154 3.68 3.55 -17.68
C ARG A 154 4.43 2.49 -18.46
N LEU A 155 4.46 1.26 -17.96
CA LEU A 155 5.11 0.13 -18.60
C LEU A 155 4.12 -0.62 -19.51
N SER A 156 4.61 -1.11 -20.65
CA SER A 156 3.83 -2.00 -21.54
C SER A 156 3.67 -3.40 -20.95
N ASP A 157 4.67 -3.84 -20.18
CA ASP A 157 4.68 -5.13 -19.47
C ASP A 157 5.12 -4.90 -18.01
N PRO A 158 4.17 -4.65 -17.08
CA PRO A 158 4.46 -4.31 -15.70
C PRO A 158 4.71 -5.55 -14.81
N HIS A 159 5.71 -6.35 -15.14
CA HIS A 159 6.12 -7.47 -14.29
C HIS A 159 7.06 -7.00 -13.15
N PRO A 160 7.17 -7.75 -12.03
CA PRO A 160 7.89 -7.32 -10.82
C PRO A 160 9.33 -6.85 -11.06
N ALA A 161 10.11 -7.56 -11.89
CA ALA A 161 11.50 -7.18 -12.16
C ALA A 161 11.60 -5.87 -12.96
N ALA A 162 10.68 -5.61 -13.91
CA ALA A 162 10.63 -4.36 -14.65
C ALA A 162 10.27 -3.19 -13.72
N ILE A 163 9.33 -3.39 -12.78
CA ILE A 163 8.95 -2.37 -11.79
C ILE A 163 10.12 -2.11 -10.83
N ALA A 164 10.79 -3.15 -10.32
CA ALA A 164 11.90 -3.04 -9.39
C ALA A 164 13.07 -2.20 -9.94
N ALA A 165 13.32 -2.25 -11.26
CA ALA A 165 14.35 -1.43 -11.91
C ALA A 165 14.10 0.09 -11.77
N HIS A 166 12.88 0.50 -11.50
CA HIS A 166 12.47 1.89 -11.28
C HIS A 166 12.43 2.31 -9.80
N LEU A 167 12.84 1.41 -8.88
CA LEU A 167 12.82 1.63 -7.43
C LEU A 167 14.23 1.50 -6.81
N PRO A 168 15.22 2.27 -7.28
CA PRO A 168 16.62 2.10 -6.87
C PRO A 168 16.86 2.31 -5.37
N ASN A 169 16.03 3.13 -4.72
CA ASN A 169 16.18 3.48 -3.31
C ASN A 169 15.35 2.56 -2.38
N ALA A 170 14.52 1.66 -2.92
CA ALA A 170 13.68 0.78 -2.11
C ALA A 170 14.50 -0.23 -1.31
N LEU A 171 15.57 -0.77 -1.89
CA LEU A 171 16.45 -1.73 -1.21
C LEU A 171 17.13 -1.10 0.02
N ALA A 172 17.61 0.14 -0.10
CA ALA A 172 18.24 0.84 1.01
C ALA A 172 17.26 1.05 2.19
N LEU A 173 15.98 1.36 1.89
CA LEU A 173 14.93 1.46 2.89
C LEU A 173 14.71 0.12 3.61
N LEU A 174 14.60 -0.99 2.86
CA LEU A 174 14.36 -2.32 3.43
C LEU A 174 15.50 -2.75 4.34
N LEU A 175 16.75 -2.54 3.94
CA LEU A 175 17.92 -2.85 4.76
C LEU A 175 17.99 -2.01 6.04
N ALA A 176 17.60 -0.74 5.98
CA ALA A 176 17.54 0.13 7.16
C ALA A 176 16.47 -0.32 8.18
N GLN A 177 15.39 -0.92 7.74
CA GLN A 177 14.33 -1.45 8.62
C GLN A 177 14.74 -2.75 9.33
N GLN A 178 15.68 -3.53 8.77
CA GLN A 178 16.19 -4.75 9.42
C GLN A 178 17.24 -4.45 10.52
N ALA A 179 17.81 -3.24 10.51
CA ALA A 179 18.85 -2.84 11.46
C ALA A 179 18.31 -2.09 12.69
N ALA A 180 17.02 -1.78 12.74
CA ALA A 180 16.34 -1.05 13.79
C ALA A 180 15.51 -1.98 14.70
#